data_04b1ab0240d67df28776c0826c07978b
#
_entry.id   04b1ab0240d67df28776c0826c07978b
#
_cell.length_a   1.000
_cell.length_b   1.000
_cell.length_c   1.000
_cell.angle_alpha   90.00
_cell.angle_beta   90.00
_cell.angle_gamma   90.00
#
_symmetry.space_group_name_H-M   'P 1'
#
loop_
_entity.id
_entity.type
_entity.pdbx_description
1 polymer ?
#
loop_
_entity_poly.entity_id
_entity_poly.type
_entity_poly.pdbx_seq_one_letter_code
_entity_poly.pdbx_strand_id
1 'polypeptide(L)'
;MAIDVYWGSGSPYAWRVLLALEYKRLPYRSHLLQFSKQEHKSPPMLALNPRGRVPVLKDGDYVCFESLAVLYYLDLKYPKPHIFGSTPEEGGVIMRVICEYQAYIEPHLMNIVRAIFDKSPQTRGANPLRADQITADMHAVASEARTIEARLSKSDWVVGETFSAVDMVIFPGIQLLRRALERPEARELSSRFMPVEVNYPALGRWLARVESLPGYDRTYPPHWRAAAAPSAAETGQKPA
;
A
#
# COMPACT_ATOMS: atom_id res chain seq x y z
N MET A 1 -18.78 18.86 4.94
CA MET A 1 -19.13 17.49 5.35
C MET A 1 -17.83 16.70 5.50
N ALA A 2 -17.76 15.73 6.41
CA ALA A 2 -16.54 14.94 6.59
C ALA A 2 -16.51 13.82 5.54
N ILE A 3 -15.32 13.54 4.98
CA ILE A 3 -15.08 12.42 4.10
C ILE A 3 -15.15 11.12 4.92
N ASP A 4 -15.85 10.10 4.42
CA ASP A 4 -15.82 8.75 4.97
C ASP A 4 -14.90 7.88 4.10
N VAL A 5 -13.99 7.13 4.72
CA VAL A 5 -13.14 6.17 4.02
C VAL A 5 -13.32 4.78 4.61
N TYR A 6 -13.74 3.83 3.78
CA TYR A 6 -13.89 2.41 4.12
C TYR A 6 -12.66 1.66 3.61
N TRP A 7 -11.96 0.99 4.52
CA TRP A 7 -10.67 0.38 4.23
C TRP A 7 -10.43 -0.90 5.02
N GLY A 8 -9.45 -1.67 4.61
CA GLY A 8 -9.05 -2.89 5.30
C GLY A 8 -7.56 -2.86 5.61
N SER A 9 -7.19 -3.23 6.84
CA SER A 9 -5.80 -3.25 7.28
C SER A 9 -4.95 -4.16 6.39
N GLY A 10 -3.82 -3.66 5.90
CA GLY A 10 -2.90 -4.35 5.00
C GLY A 10 -3.30 -4.36 3.52
N SER A 11 -4.40 -3.70 3.14
CA SER A 11 -4.70 -3.46 1.74
C SER A 11 -3.79 -2.38 1.17
N PRO A 12 -2.90 -2.69 0.21
CA PRO A 12 -2.04 -1.67 -0.39
C PRO A 12 -2.85 -0.60 -1.11
N TYR A 13 -3.97 -0.98 -1.72
CA TYR A 13 -4.87 -0.06 -2.43
C TYR A 13 -5.57 0.94 -1.49
N ALA A 14 -6.00 0.48 -0.33
CA ALA A 14 -6.61 1.37 0.67
C ALA A 14 -5.56 2.29 1.31
N TRP A 15 -4.34 1.80 1.50
CA TRP A 15 -3.24 2.58 2.06
C TRP A 15 -2.86 3.79 1.18
N ARG A 16 -2.96 3.65 -0.16
CA ARG A 16 -2.80 4.78 -1.10
C ARG A 16 -3.69 5.97 -0.74
N VAL A 17 -4.96 5.67 -0.47
CA VAL A 17 -5.96 6.70 -0.15
C VAL A 17 -5.72 7.32 1.22
N LEU A 18 -5.36 6.50 2.21
CA LEU A 18 -5.02 7.00 3.55
C LEU A 18 -3.81 7.96 3.48
N LEU A 19 -2.75 7.59 2.74
CA LEU A 19 -1.58 8.45 2.52
C LEU A 19 -1.97 9.79 1.89
N ALA A 20 -2.88 9.78 0.91
CA ALA A 20 -3.34 11.01 0.26
C ALA A 20 -4.13 11.91 1.22
N LEU A 21 -5.05 11.33 2.00
CA LEU A 21 -5.84 12.06 2.98
C LEU A 21 -4.96 12.72 4.04
N GLU A 22 -3.97 11.99 4.56
CA GLU A 22 -3.03 12.51 5.56
C GLU A 22 -2.11 13.57 4.97
N TYR A 23 -1.54 13.33 3.78
CA TYR A 23 -0.66 14.30 3.11
C TYR A 23 -1.39 15.61 2.78
N LYS A 24 -2.63 15.53 2.32
CA LYS A 24 -3.50 16.69 2.06
C LYS A 24 -4.10 17.28 3.34
N ARG A 25 -3.86 16.67 4.51
CA ARG A 25 -4.43 17.09 5.82
C ARG A 25 -5.95 17.23 5.79
N LEU A 26 -6.62 16.35 5.05
CA LEU A 26 -8.06 16.34 4.96
C LEU A 26 -8.68 15.62 6.15
N PRO A 27 -9.66 16.19 6.84
CA PRO A 27 -10.38 15.50 7.91
C PRO A 27 -11.26 14.39 7.32
N TYR A 28 -11.19 13.20 7.88
CA TYR A 28 -12.00 12.06 7.44
C TYR A 28 -12.43 11.17 8.61
N ARG A 29 -13.52 10.45 8.42
CA ARG A 29 -13.95 9.36 9.30
C ARG A 29 -13.42 8.05 8.76
N SER A 30 -12.66 7.35 9.57
CA SER A 30 -12.03 6.08 9.23
C SER A 30 -12.94 4.90 9.59
N HIS A 31 -13.31 4.09 8.61
CA HIS A 31 -14.10 2.88 8.77
C HIS A 31 -13.24 1.65 8.43
N LEU A 32 -12.57 1.11 9.46
CA LEU A 32 -11.76 -0.10 9.32
C LEU A 32 -12.65 -1.35 9.24
N LEU A 33 -12.61 -2.04 8.11
CA LEU A 33 -13.38 -3.25 7.85
C LEU A 33 -12.56 -4.51 8.16
N GLN A 34 -13.18 -5.49 8.77
CA GLN A 34 -12.60 -6.78 9.10
C GLN A 34 -12.73 -7.76 7.92
N PHE A 35 -11.62 -8.05 7.24
CA PHE A 35 -11.61 -9.00 6.12
C PHE A 35 -12.01 -10.42 6.54
N SER A 36 -11.63 -10.85 7.74
CA SER A 36 -11.98 -12.15 8.28
C SER A 36 -13.49 -12.35 8.46
N LYS A 37 -14.23 -11.26 8.71
CA LYS A 37 -15.68 -11.22 8.78
C LYS A 37 -16.35 -10.89 7.45
N GLN A 38 -15.59 -10.73 6.39
CA GLN A 38 -16.06 -10.32 5.06
C GLN A 38 -16.90 -9.03 5.06
N GLU A 39 -16.65 -8.10 5.99
CA GLU A 39 -17.43 -6.86 6.11
C GLU A 39 -17.43 -6.03 4.82
N HIS A 40 -16.35 -6.11 4.02
CA HIS A 40 -16.27 -5.48 2.70
C HIS A 40 -17.25 -6.06 1.66
N LYS A 41 -17.88 -7.20 1.95
CA LYS A 41 -18.91 -7.85 1.13
C LYS A 41 -20.32 -7.79 1.78
N SER A 42 -20.48 -7.04 2.85
CA SER A 42 -21.79 -6.82 3.45
C SER A 42 -22.72 -6.03 2.51
N PRO A 43 -24.06 -6.20 2.61
CA PRO A 43 -24.98 -5.48 1.74
C PRO A 43 -24.78 -3.96 1.71
N PRO A 44 -24.53 -3.25 2.83
CA PRO A 44 -24.23 -1.82 2.78
C PRO A 44 -22.96 -1.48 1.98
N MET A 45 -21.92 -2.31 2.07
CA MET A 45 -20.68 -2.09 1.33
C MET A 45 -20.84 -2.43 -0.16
N LEU A 46 -21.61 -3.46 -0.51
CA LEU A 46 -21.92 -3.80 -1.90
C LEU A 46 -22.77 -2.72 -2.57
N ALA A 47 -23.61 -2.02 -1.82
CA ALA A 47 -24.35 -0.86 -2.32
C ALA A 47 -23.42 0.33 -2.66
N LEU A 48 -22.29 0.49 -1.95
CA LEU A 48 -21.30 1.52 -2.22
C LEU A 48 -20.31 1.09 -3.33
N ASN A 49 -19.87 -0.17 -3.28
CA ASN A 49 -18.97 -0.75 -4.29
C ASN A 49 -19.40 -2.18 -4.62
N PRO A 50 -20.09 -2.39 -5.77
CA PRO A 50 -20.60 -3.71 -6.17
C PRO A 50 -19.51 -4.79 -6.32
N ARG A 51 -18.23 -4.39 -6.44
CA ARG A 51 -17.09 -5.32 -6.49
C ARG A 51 -16.72 -5.89 -5.12
N GLY A 52 -17.31 -5.37 -4.02
CA GLY A 52 -16.98 -5.79 -2.65
C GLY A 52 -15.49 -5.64 -2.34
N ARG A 53 -14.88 -4.52 -2.74
CA ARG A 53 -13.46 -4.23 -2.55
C ARG A 53 -13.26 -2.89 -1.84
N VAL A 54 -12.10 -2.74 -1.23
CA VAL A 54 -11.63 -1.48 -0.62
C VAL A 54 -10.43 -0.94 -1.40
N PRO A 55 -10.21 0.39 -1.38
CA PRO A 55 -10.94 1.42 -0.64
C PRO A 55 -12.28 1.79 -1.26
N VAL A 56 -13.15 2.36 -0.42
CA VAL A 56 -14.30 3.15 -0.85
C VAL A 56 -14.22 4.49 -0.14
N LEU A 57 -14.36 5.57 -0.88
CA LEU A 57 -14.47 6.92 -0.34
C LEU A 57 -15.89 7.44 -0.57
N LYS A 58 -16.46 8.07 0.45
CA LYS A 58 -17.73 8.79 0.36
C LYS A 58 -17.52 10.22 0.82
N ASP A 59 -17.88 11.19 -0.02
CA ASP A 59 -17.76 12.61 0.27
C ASP A 59 -19.14 13.29 0.02
N GLY A 60 -19.91 13.43 1.08
CA GLY A 60 -21.33 13.75 0.98
C GLY A 60 -22.10 12.63 0.29
N ASP A 61 -22.76 12.95 -0.83
CA ASP A 61 -23.51 11.98 -1.64
C ASP A 61 -22.66 11.33 -2.72
N TYR A 62 -21.46 11.85 -2.97
CA TYR A 62 -20.53 11.27 -3.95
C TYR A 62 -19.79 10.07 -3.37
N VAL A 63 -19.82 8.96 -4.12
CA VAL A 63 -19.11 7.72 -3.78
C VAL A 63 -18.09 7.42 -4.87
N CYS A 64 -16.85 7.14 -4.45
CA CYS A 64 -15.75 6.78 -5.34
C CYS A 64 -15.03 5.54 -4.84
N PHE A 65 -14.71 4.63 -5.74
CA PHE A 65 -13.86 3.48 -5.50
C PHE A 65 -12.85 3.36 -6.65
N GLU A 66 -11.95 2.34 -6.62
CA GLU A 66 -10.68 2.28 -7.34
C GLU A 66 -9.69 3.33 -6.82
N SER A 67 -8.63 2.87 -6.16
CA SER A 67 -7.74 3.75 -5.39
C SER A 67 -7.17 4.91 -6.22
N LEU A 68 -6.81 4.66 -7.48
CA LEU A 68 -6.27 5.69 -8.36
C LEU A 68 -7.33 6.75 -8.73
N ALA A 69 -8.58 6.32 -8.96
CA ALA A 69 -9.69 7.25 -9.20
C ALA A 69 -9.98 8.11 -7.97
N VAL A 70 -9.87 7.51 -6.77
CA VAL A 70 -10.00 8.26 -5.51
C VAL A 70 -8.89 9.30 -5.35
N LEU A 71 -7.62 8.93 -5.64
CA LEU A 71 -6.50 9.89 -5.61
C LEU A 71 -6.74 11.06 -6.57
N TYR A 72 -7.17 10.75 -7.79
CA TYR A 72 -7.46 11.77 -8.82
C TYR A 72 -8.60 12.68 -8.40
N TYR A 73 -9.70 12.13 -7.87
CA TYR A 73 -10.81 12.89 -7.31
C TYR A 73 -10.36 13.84 -6.18
N LEU A 74 -9.56 13.32 -5.25
CA LEU A 74 -9.04 14.13 -4.14
C LEU A 74 -8.15 15.27 -4.63
N ASP A 75 -7.38 15.06 -5.69
CA ASP A 75 -6.52 16.11 -6.24
C ASP A 75 -7.30 17.21 -6.93
N LEU A 76 -8.33 16.85 -7.71
CA LEU A 76 -9.19 17.82 -8.37
C LEU A 76 -10.03 18.63 -7.38
N LYS A 77 -10.58 17.97 -6.36
CA LYS A 77 -11.47 18.65 -5.40
C LYS A 77 -10.70 19.45 -4.36
N TYR A 78 -9.54 18.97 -3.97
CA TYR A 78 -8.66 19.56 -2.97
C TYR A 78 -7.26 19.75 -3.55
N PRO A 79 -7.05 20.74 -4.43
CA PRO A 79 -5.85 20.80 -5.27
C PRO A 79 -4.55 21.08 -4.52
N LYS A 80 -4.59 21.51 -3.25
CA LYS A 80 -3.38 21.82 -2.49
C LYS A 80 -3.20 20.88 -1.29
N PRO A 81 -2.00 20.26 -1.17
CA PRO A 81 -0.92 20.18 -2.17
C PRO A 81 -1.34 19.32 -3.36
N HIS A 82 -0.86 19.64 -4.58
CA HIS A 82 -1.06 18.81 -5.75
C HIS A 82 -0.33 17.47 -5.62
N ILE A 83 -1.01 16.37 -5.99
CA ILE A 83 -0.39 15.03 -6.00
C ILE A 83 -0.23 14.47 -7.43
N PHE A 84 -0.90 15.06 -8.41
CA PHE A 84 -0.71 14.75 -9.84
C PHE A 84 0.04 15.84 -10.61
N GLY A 85 0.80 16.69 -9.89
CA GLY A 85 1.53 17.80 -10.50
C GLY A 85 0.67 19.04 -10.71
N SER A 86 1.33 20.14 -11.06
CA SER A 86 0.72 21.46 -11.29
C SER A 86 0.67 21.85 -12.75
N THR A 87 1.34 21.08 -13.63
CA THR A 87 1.34 21.26 -15.08
C THR A 87 0.92 19.98 -15.82
N PRO A 88 0.46 20.07 -17.06
CA PRO A 88 0.14 18.90 -17.89
C PRO A 88 1.31 17.93 -18.04
N GLU A 89 2.53 18.46 -18.15
CA GLU A 89 3.76 17.67 -18.32
C GLU A 89 4.07 16.88 -17.06
N GLU A 90 4.00 17.52 -15.89
CA GLU A 90 4.16 16.84 -14.58
C GLU A 90 3.11 15.75 -14.42
N GLY A 91 1.84 16.06 -14.68
CA GLY A 91 0.74 15.10 -14.62
C GLY A 91 0.95 13.92 -15.56
N GLY A 92 1.41 14.19 -16.78
CA GLY A 92 1.73 13.17 -17.78
C GLY A 92 2.83 12.21 -17.29
N VAL A 93 3.91 12.75 -16.73
CA VAL A 93 5.02 11.93 -16.18
C VAL A 93 4.55 11.11 -14.99
N ILE A 94 3.81 11.70 -14.05
CA ILE A 94 3.25 11.00 -12.87
C ILE A 94 2.36 9.84 -13.31
N MET A 95 1.41 10.08 -14.20
CA MET A 95 0.51 9.05 -14.71
C MET A 95 1.26 7.95 -15.47
N ARG A 96 2.25 8.31 -16.30
CA ARG A 96 3.07 7.33 -17.00
C ARG A 96 3.77 6.38 -16.03
N VAL A 97 4.41 6.90 -14.98
CA VAL A 97 5.12 6.05 -14.01
C VAL A 97 4.15 5.19 -13.19
N ILE A 98 2.95 5.69 -12.87
CA ILE A 98 1.89 4.88 -12.26
C ILE A 98 1.48 3.72 -13.18
N CYS A 99 1.27 4.00 -14.47
CA CYS A 99 0.93 2.97 -15.46
C CYS A 99 2.06 1.94 -15.62
N GLU A 100 3.33 2.40 -15.66
CA GLU A 100 4.51 1.51 -15.68
C GLU A 100 4.51 0.57 -14.47
N TYR A 101 4.30 1.10 -13.26
CA TYR A 101 4.21 0.28 -12.06
C TYR A 101 3.06 -0.73 -12.12
N GLN A 102 1.87 -0.30 -12.51
CA GLN A 102 0.70 -1.18 -12.59
C GLN A 102 0.83 -2.27 -13.67
N ALA A 103 1.55 -1.98 -14.74
CA ALA A 103 1.73 -2.93 -15.84
C ALA A 103 2.89 -3.91 -15.60
N TYR A 104 4.00 -3.44 -15.02
CA TYR A 104 5.26 -4.19 -15.03
C TYR A 104 5.73 -4.64 -13.65
N ILE A 105 5.20 -4.05 -12.56
CA ILE A 105 5.64 -4.40 -11.20
C ILE A 105 4.51 -5.02 -10.39
N GLU A 106 3.39 -4.33 -10.29
CA GLU A 106 2.31 -4.70 -9.36
C GLU A 106 1.76 -6.11 -9.58
N PRO A 107 1.56 -6.63 -10.81
CA PRO A 107 1.08 -8.00 -11.02
C PRO A 107 2.04 -9.05 -10.45
N HIS A 108 3.35 -8.91 -10.74
CA HIS A 108 4.39 -9.81 -10.26
C HIS A 108 4.53 -9.76 -8.74
N LEU A 109 4.55 -8.54 -8.18
CA LEU A 109 4.58 -8.31 -6.74
C LEU A 109 3.39 -8.99 -6.04
N MET A 110 2.18 -8.79 -6.57
CA MET A 110 0.98 -9.37 -5.99
C MET A 110 0.91 -10.89 -6.13
N ASN A 111 1.50 -11.47 -7.18
CA ASN A 111 1.64 -12.92 -7.31
C ASN A 111 2.53 -13.49 -6.19
N ILE A 112 3.70 -12.88 -5.96
CA ILE A 112 4.62 -13.28 -4.88
C ILE A 112 3.92 -13.18 -3.51
N VAL A 113 3.28 -12.04 -3.24
CA VAL A 113 2.56 -11.79 -1.98
C VAL A 113 1.47 -12.83 -1.75
N ARG A 114 0.66 -13.13 -2.77
CA ARG A 114 -0.40 -14.15 -2.66
C ARG A 114 0.19 -15.54 -2.40
N ALA A 115 1.24 -15.92 -3.12
CA ALA A 115 1.88 -17.23 -2.94
C ALA A 115 2.41 -17.43 -1.51
N ILE A 116 2.94 -16.37 -0.88
CA ILE A 116 3.49 -16.43 0.48
C ILE A 116 2.39 -16.41 1.54
N PHE A 117 1.37 -15.54 1.39
CA PHE A 117 0.32 -15.39 2.39
C PHE A 117 -0.85 -16.37 2.25
N ASP A 118 -1.03 -17.00 1.10
CA ASP A 118 -2.12 -17.95 0.88
C ASP A 118 -1.83 -19.25 1.63
N LYS A 119 -2.58 -19.46 2.71
CA LYS A 119 -2.51 -20.67 3.56
C LYS A 119 -3.61 -21.68 3.23
N SER A 120 -4.45 -21.41 2.23
CA SER A 120 -5.58 -22.28 1.90
C SER A 120 -5.08 -23.62 1.34
N PRO A 121 -5.45 -24.76 1.95
CA PRO A 121 -5.14 -26.09 1.38
C PRO A 121 -5.72 -26.28 -0.02
N GLN A 122 -6.86 -25.62 -0.32
CA GLN A 122 -7.52 -25.68 -1.61
C GLN A 122 -6.74 -24.93 -2.70
N THR A 123 -6.05 -23.86 -2.36
CA THR A 123 -5.24 -23.07 -3.30
C THR A 123 -3.80 -23.57 -3.38
N ARG A 124 -3.24 -24.18 -2.33
CA ARG A 124 -1.94 -24.86 -2.36
C ARG A 124 -1.91 -26.07 -3.29
N GLY A 125 -3.06 -26.72 -3.53
CA GLY A 125 -3.17 -27.90 -4.43
C GLY A 125 -3.67 -27.60 -5.83
N ALA A 126 -4.48 -26.53 -6.01
CA ALA A 126 -5.19 -26.28 -7.27
C ALA A 126 -4.45 -25.35 -8.24
N ASN A 127 -3.56 -24.51 -7.75
CA ASN A 127 -2.64 -23.69 -8.55
C ASN A 127 -1.41 -23.34 -7.71
N PRO A 128 -0.45 -24.25 -7.50
CA PRO A 128 0.85 -23.81 -7.07
C PRO A 128 1.32 -22.87 -8.19
N LEU A 129 1.41 -21.56 -7.90
CA LEU A 129 2.30 -20.74 -8.68
C LEU A 129 3.60 -21.54 -8.68
N ARG A 130 3.95 -22.10 -9.83
CA ARG A 130 5.10 -23.01 -9.92
C ARG A 130 6.29 -22.25 -9.36
N ALA A 131 7.17 -22.90 -8.67
CA ALA A 131 8.34 -22.24 -8.06
C ALA A 131 9.14 -21.44 -9.09
N ASP A 132 9.16 -21.92 -10.36
CA ASP A 132 9.71 -21.22 -11.50
C ASP A 132 8.99 -19.90 -11.81
N GLN A 133 7.64 -19.84 -11.70
CA GLN A 133 6.87 -18.61 -11.92
C GLN A 133 7.14 -17.58 -10.83
N ILE A 134 7.15 -17.98 -9.55
CA ILE A 134 7.48 -17.08 -8.44
C ILE A 134 8.90 -16.55 -8.58
N THR A 135 9.83 -17.38 -9.01
CA THR A 135 11.21 -16.97 -9.28
C THR A 135 11.26 -15.96 -10.44
N ALA A 136 10.51 -16.18 -11.51
CA ALA A 136 10.40 -15.24 -12.62
C ALA A 136 9.77 -13.91 -12.18
N ASP A 137 8.68 -13.95 -11.38
CA ASP A 137 8.05 -12.77 -10.82
C ASP A 137 9.04 -11.98 -9.92
N MET A 138 9.85 -12.68 -9.13
CA MET A 138 10.88 -12.05 -8.28
C MET A 138 11.98 -11.39 -9.12
N HIS A 139 12.37 -12.01 -10.25
CA HIS A 139 13.31 -11.39 -11.19
C HIS A 139 12.73 -10.12 -11.83
N ALA A 140 11.46 -10.15 -12.25
CA ALA A 140 10.79 -9.00 -12.83
C ALA A 140 10.72 -7.84 -11.80
N VAL A 141 10.27 -8.12 -10.57
CA VAL A 141 10.23 -7.11 -9.50
C VAL A 141 11.63 -6.55 -9.19
N ALA A 142 12.65 -7.40 -9.10
CA ALA A 142 14.02 -6.96 -8.82
C ALA A 142 14.60 -6.10 -9.97
N SER A 143 14.27 -6.42 -11.22
CA SER A 143 14.66 -5.62 -12.39
C SER A 143 14.02 -4.24 -12.37
N GLU A 144 12.70 -4.18 -12.17
CA GLU A 144 11.97 -2.92 -12.13
C GLU A 144 12.31 -2.08 -10.89
N ALA A 145 12.63 -2.71 -9.76
CA ALA A 145 13.12 -2.02 -8.57
C ALA A 145 14.43 -1.24 -8.85
N ARG A 146 15.31 -1.75 -9.75
CA ARG A 146 16.49 -1.00 -10.19
C ARG A 146 16.13 0.26 -10.98
N THR A 147 15.03 0.24 -11.74
CA THR A 147 14.54 1.42 -12.45
C THR A 147 14.06 2.49 -11.44
N ILE A 148 13.36 2.08 -10.38
CA ILE A 148 12.95 2.98 -9.29
C ILE A 148 14.18 3.47 -8.53
N GLU A 149 15.13 2.59 -8.19
CA GLU A 149 16.41 2.94 -7.55
C GLU A 149 17.16 4.00 -8.34
N ALA A 150 17.26 3.84 -9.66
CA ALA A 150 17.94 4.80 -10.53
C ALA A 150 17.26 6.18 -10.58
N ARG A 151 15.94 6.24 -10.41
CA ARG A 151 15.20 7.50 -10.25
C ARG A 151 15.50 8.14 -8.90
N LEU A 152 15.37 7.37 -7.83
CA LEU A 152 15.57 7.79 -6.45
C LEU A 152 17.04 8.12 -6.10
N SER A 153 18.00 7.65 -6.89
CA SER A 153 19.41 8.07 -6.76
C SER A 153 19.66 9.52 -7.21
N LYS A 154 18.70 10.10 -7.96
CA LYS A 154 18.78 11.46 -8.52
C LYS A 154 17.77 12.43 -7.90
N SER A 155 16.80 11.93 -7.16
CA SER A 155 15.73 12.71 -6.56
C SER A 155 15.28 12.08 -5.26
N ASP A 156 14.70 12.89 -4.39
CA ASP A 156 14.13 12.46 -3.12
C ASP A 156 12.82 11.67 -3.28
N TRP A 157 12.12 11.86 -4.39
CA TRP A 157 10.84 11.25 -4.73
C TRP A 157 10.91 10.52 -6.06
N VAL A 158 10.01 9.58 -6.31
CA VAL A 158 10.04 8.77 -7.54
C VAL A 158 9.87 9.63 -8.79
N VAL A 159 9.07 10.69 -8.69
CA VAL A 159 8.90 11.71 -9.75
C VAL A 159 8.85 13.09 -9.13
N GLY A 160 9.62 14.02 -9.69
CA GLY A 160 9.63 15.41 -9.24
C GLY A 160 10.30 15.62 -7.89
N GLU A 161 10.00 16.75 -7.27
CA GLU A 161 10.66 17.19 -6.03
C GLU A 161 9.77 17.10 -4.79
N THR A 162 8.54 16.62 -4.95
CA THR A 162 7.55 16.52 -3.87
C THR A 162 6.88 15.15 -3.86
N PHE A 163 6.42 14.74 -2.69
CA PHE A 163 5.62 13.52 -2.52
C PHE A 163 4.37 13.59 -3.40
N SER A 164 4.17 12.59 -4.24
CA SER A 164 3.14 12.59 -5.28
C SER A 164 2.30 11.31 -5.31
N ALA A 165 1.33 11.26 -6.20
CA ALA A 165 0.51 10.07 -6.41
C ALA A 165 1.35 8.83 -6.79
N VAL A 166 2.50 9.01 -7.45
CA VAL A 166 3.43 7.90 -7.76
C VAL A 166 3.91 7.24 -6.47
N ASP A 167 4.38 8.04 -5.52
CA ASP A 167 4.89 7.54 -4.24
C ASP A 167 3.78 6.85 -3.45
N MET A 168 2.58 7.45 -3.43
CA MET A 168 1.41 6.88 -2.78
C MET A 168 0.98 5.54 -3.38
N VAL A 169 1.19 5.35 -4.69
CA VAL A 169 0.83 4.11 -5.39
C VAL A 169 1.86 3.01 -5.17
N ILE A 170 3.14 3.34 -5.22
CA ILE A 170 4.24 2.37 -5.17
C ILE A 170 4.52 1.92 -3.73
N PHE A 171 4.59 2.87 -2.79
CA PHE A 171 5.02 2.62 -1.40
C PHE A 171 4.28 1.47 -0.72
N PRO A 172 2.93 1.43 -0.71
CA PRO A 172 2.20 0.36 -0.04
C PRO A 172 2.47 -1.03 -0.61
N GLY A 173 2.68 -1.13 -1.91
CA GLY A 173 3.02 -2.38 -2.58
C GLY A 173 4.39 -2.90 -2.14
N ILE A 174 5.41 -2.02 -2.14
CA ILE A 174 6.76 -2.38 -1.70
C ILE A 174 6.76 -2.80 -0.21
N GLN A 175 6.04 -2.08 0.65
CA GLN A 175 5.93 -2.45 2.07
C GLN A 175 5.24 -3.81 2.26
N LEU A 176 4.21 -4.10 1.47
CA LEU A 176 3.54 -5.40 1.51
C LEU A 176 4.47 -6.54 1.04
N LEU A 177 5.27 -6.29 0.01
CA LEU A 177 6.28 -7.23 -0.47
C LEU A 177 7.36 -7.47 0.60
N ARG A 178 7.92 -6.41 1.22
CA ARG A 178 8.89 -6.53 2.32
C ARG A 178 8.35 -7.44 3.42
N ARG A 179 7.13 -7.16 3.87
CA ARG A 179 6.47 -7.99 4.89
C ARG A 179 6.26 -9.43 4.48
N ALA A 180 5.99 -9.70 3.21
CA ALA A 180 5.89 -11.07 2.71
C ALA A 180 7.26 -11.77 2.71
N LEU A 181 8.30 -11.07 2.27
CA LEU A 181 9.66 -11.60 2.18
C LEU A 181 10.35 -11.80 3.55
N GLU A 182 9.85 -11.18 4.61
CA GLU A 182 10.29 -11.43 6.00
C GLU A 182 9.78 -12.77 6.56
N ARG A 183 8.87 -13.44 5.86
CA ARG A 183 8.36 -14.74 6.30
C ARG A 183 9.42 -15.84 6.12
N PRO A 184 9.52 -16.80 7.07
CA PRO A 184 10.47 -17.91 6.96
C PRO A 184 10.35 -18.67 5.63
N GLU A 185 9.13 -18.82 5.12
CA GLU A 185 8.81 -19.52 3.88
C GLU A 185 9.35 -18.82 2.61
N ALA A 186 9.67 -17.52 2.73
CA ALA A 186 10.19 -16.70 1.62
C ALA A 186 11.71 -16.53 1.64
N ARG A 187 12.43 -17.19 2.54
CA ARG A 187 13.86 -16.98 2.79
C ARG A 187 14.73 -17.08 1.54
N GLU A 188 14.46 -18.06 0.69
CA GLU A 188 15.22 -18.25 -0.56
C GLU A 188 14.94 -17.15 -1.59
N LEU A 189 13.71 -16.63 -1.63
CA LEU A 189 13.31 -15.55 -2.53
C LEU A 189 13.81 -14.18 -2.04
N SER A 190 13.93 -14.02 -0.74
CA SER A 190 14.19 -12.72 -0.11
C SER A 190 15.53 -12.11 -0.49
N SER A 191 16.58 -12.93 -0.68
CA SER A 191 17.96 -12.46 -0.91
C SER A 191 18.13 -11.55 -2.14
N ARG A 192 17.23 -11.62 -3.11
CA ARG A 192 17.27 -10.79 -4.33
C ARG A 192 16.76 -9.37 -4.10
N PHE A 193 15.96 -9.17 -3.05
CA PHE A 193 15.31 -7.90 -2.75
C PHE A 193 15.69 -7.37 -1.37
N MET A 194 15.85 -8.26 -0.41
CA MET A 194 16.12 -7.94 0.99
C MET A 194 17.61 -8.15 1.36
N PRO A 195 18.20 -7.37 2.25
CA PRO A 195 17.65 -6.15 2.81
C PRO A 195 17.58 -5.03 1.76
N VAL A 196 16.47 -4.30 1.74
CA VAL A 196 16.24 -3.23 0.75
C VAL A 196 17.32 -2.15 0.86
N GLU A 197 17.69 -1.79 2.05
CA GLU A 197 18.68 -0.74 2.35
C GLU A 197 20.09 -1.06 1.81
N VAL A 198 20.39 -2.36 1.61
CA VAL A 198 21.66 -2.84 1.05
C VAL A 198 21.55 -3.02 -0.47
N ASN A 199 20.51 -3.66 -0.94
CA ASN A 199 20.35 -4.00 -2.36
C ASN A 199 19.86 -2.81 -3.22
N TYR A 200 19.14 -1.87 -2.58
CA TYR A 200 18.53 -0.69 -3.20
C TYR A 200 18.60 0.51 -2.23
N PRO A 201 19.79 1.11 -2.04
CA PRO A 201 19.98 2.12 -0.97
C PRO A 201 19.14 3.38 -1.14
N ALA A 202 18.88 3.84 -2.35
CA ALA A 202 18.03 5.01 -2.59
C ALA A 202 16.54 4.68 -2.32
N LEU A 203 16.09 3.49 -2.69
CA LEU A 203 14.77 2.99 -2.35
C LEU A 203 14.60 2.86 -0.82
N GLY A 204 15.61 2.37 -0.11
CA GLY A 204 15.61 2.31 1.35
C GLY A 204 15.46 3.69 1.99
N ARG A 205 16.23 4.68 1.53
CA ARG A 205 16.10 6.07 2.00
C ARG A 205 14.73 6.67 1.70
N TRP A 206 14.18 6.40 0.52
CA TRP A 206 12.84 6.85 0.15
C TRP A 206 11.76 6.23 1.03
N LEU A 207 11.84 4.93 1.33
CA LEU A 207 10.91 4.28 2.27
C LEU A 207 10.93 4.98 3.63
N ALA A 208 12.11 5.20 4.20
CA ALA A 208 12.26 5.91 5.47
C ALA A 208 11.72 7.35 5.41
N ARG A 209 11.89 8.04 4.27
CA ARG A 209 11.34 9.38 4.07
C ARG A 209 9.82 9.38 4.07
N VAL A 210 9.17 8.45 3.37
CA VAL A 210 7.70 8.30 3.40
C VAL A 210 7.22 8.00 4.83
N GLU A 211 7.92 7.12 5.54
CA GLU A 211 7.60 6.76 6.93
C GLU A 211 7.72 7.96 7.90
N SER A 212 8.54 8.95 7.56
CA SER A 212 8.72 10.17 8.35
C SER A 212 7.68 11.27 8.06
N LEU A 213 6.81 11.09 7.07
CA LEU A 213 5.80 12.10 6.73
C LEU A 213 4.81 12.32 7.88
N PRO A 214 4.39 13.58 8.11
CA PRO A 214 3.35 13.86 9.09
C PRO A 214 2.06 13.08 8.80
N GLY A 215 1.54 12.39 9.79
CA GLY A 215 0.33 11.58 9.65
C GLY A 215 0.54 10.15 9.17
N TYR A 216 1.77 9.77 8.79
CA TYR A 216 2.07 8.40 8.35
C TYR A 216 1.57 7.34 9.34
N ASP A 217 1.81 7.52 10.63
CA ASP A 217 1.40 6.58 11.67
C ASP A 217 -0.09 6.25 11.67
N ARG A 218 -0.94 7.20 11.27
CA ARG A 218 -2.39 6.98 11.15
C ARG A 218 -2.77 6.12 9.95
N THR A 219 -1.88 6.04 8.96
CA THR A 219 -2.08 5.23 7.76
C THR A 219 -1.55 3.81 7.91
N TYR A 220 -0.62 3.59 8.85
CA TYR A 220 0.07 2.30 9.00
C TYR A 220 -0.90 1.19 9.38
N PRO A 221 -0.83 0.00 8.76
CA PRO A 221 -1.75 -1.10 9.02
C PRO A 221 -1.70 -1.55 10.50
N PRO A 222 -2.80 -1.42 11.27
CA PRO A 222 -2.76 -1.70 12.72
C PRO A 222 -2.28 -3.10 13.07
N HIS A 223 -2.67 -4.12 12.30
CA HIS A 223 -2.28 -5.51 12.57
C HIS A 223 -0.82 -5.83 12.20
N TRP A 224 -0.10 -4.87 11.61
CA TRP A 224 1.34 -4.99 11.36
C TRP A 224 2.18 -4.51 12.54
N ARG A 225 1.60 -3.72 13.43
CA ARG A 225 2.28 -3.34 14.68
C ARG A 225 2.49 -4.60 15.52
N ALA A 226 3.67 -4.74 16.12
CA ALA A 226 3.87 -5.75 17.15
C ALA A 226 2.79 -5.56 18.22
N ALA A 227 2.21 -6.66 18.73
CA ALA A 227 1.32 -6.57 19.88
C ALA A 227 2.09 -5.84 20.99
N ALA A 228 1.57 -4.70 21.43
CA ALA A 228 2.16 -4.02 22.59
C ALA A 228 2.22 -5.04 23.73
N ALA A 229 3.40 -5.21 24.33
CA ALA A 229 3.52 -6.03 25.54
C ALA A 229 2.44 -5.55 26.52
N PRO A 230 1.69 -6.47 27.17
CA PRO A 230 0.67 -6.08 28.14
C PRO A 230 1.33 -5.15 29.15
N SER A 231 0.75 -3.97 29.35
CA SER A 231 1.26 -3.01 30.32
C SER A 231 1.26 -3.70 31.70
N ALA A 232 2.35 -3.56 32.44
CA ALA A 232 2.53 -4.16 33.77
C ALA A 232 1.49 -3.68 34.81
N ALA A 233 0.42 -3.03 34.41
CA ALA A 233 -0.63 -2.48 35.28
C ALA A 233 -1.81 -3.42 35.56
N GLU A 234 -1.86 -4.65 35.00
CA GLU A 234 -2.95 -5.59 35.24
C GLU A 234 -2.56 -6.80 36.13
N THR A 235 -1.39 -6.80 36.72
CA THR A 235 -1.08 -7.73 37.82
C THR A 235 -1.45 -7.10 39.17
N GLY A 236 -2.73 -6.77 39.34
CA GLY A 236 -3.30 -6.41 40.63
C GLY A 236 -3.29 -7.59 41.55
N GLN A 237 -2.32 -7.63 42.46
CA GLN A 237 -2.35 -8.45 43.66
C GLN A 237 -3.67 -8.24 44.39
N LYS A 238 -4.44 -9.33 44.54
CA LYS A 238 -5.48 -9.38 45.59
C LYS A 238 -4.79 -9.42 46.95
N PRO A 239 -5.16 -8.58 47.90
CA PRO A 239 -4.72 -8.74 49.28
C PRO A 239 -5.45 -9.93 49.94
N ALA A 240 -4.73 -10.62 50.78
CA ALA A 240 -5.18 -11.74 51.64
C ALA A 240 -6.24 -11.32 52.62
#